data_02554c20c7fd907172c0c6c4ca5d1195
#
_entry.id   02554c20c7fd907172c0c6c4ca5d1195
#
_cell.length_a   1.000
_cell.length_b   1.000
_cell.length_c   1.000
_cell.angle_alpha   90.00
_cell.angle_beta   90.00
_cell.angle_gamma   90.00
#
_symmetry.space_group_name_H-M   'P 1'
#
loop_
_entity.id
_entity.type
_entity.pdbx_description
1 polymer ?
#
loop_
_entity_poly.entity_id
_entity_poly.type
_entity_poly.pdbx_seq_one_letter_code
_entity_poly.pdbx_strand_id
1 'polypeptide(L)'
;MRARGGKTISGTWRWTGCPHIRFEATALGADRLVVCYKDSSADPVARTNPAESTQDWRLPPKPRPESDIIGIQYMCFPAEGAFTVYRPDFWLFRGTGVRAGTRFPGMVGPEADAIAPGGPTPPTLEIVGRSPISCGTGGAVAHASYYTTRSGAGVFATGTMRWVCAMRGRACGHGVDEAGRAFVTRVTDTLVRAMAAGPLGRGHPSRPNSKELAIAP
;
A
#
# COMPACT_ATOMS: atom_id res chain seq x y z
N MET A 1 24.49 -6.47 -3.55
CA MET A 1 24.17 -5.61 -4.70
C MET A 1 23.45 -4.40 -4.16
N ARG A 2 24.07 -3.22 -4.13
CA ARG A 2 23.34 -2.00 -3.79
C ARG A 2 22.28 -1.81 -4.87
N ALA A 3 21.03 -1.66 -4.50
CA ALA A 3 20.03 -1.14 -5.41
C ALA A 3 20.42 0.30 -5.75
N ARG A 4 21.25 0.50 -6.76
CA ARG A 4 21.55 1.82 -7.30
C ARG A 4 20.24 2.37 -7.87
N GLY A 5 19.80 3.46 -7.31
CA GLY A 5 18.64 4.21 -7.78
C GLY A 5 17.32 3.62 -7.34
N GLY A 6 16.91 3.93 -6.12
CA GLY A 6 15.53 4.07 -5.68
C GLY A 6 14.48 3.05 -6.13
N LYS A 7 14.84 1.86 -6.54
CA LYS A 7 13.89 0.79 -6.81
C LYS A 7 13.49 0.16 -5.49
N THR A 8 12.47 0.72 -4.91
CA THR A 8 11.74 0.03 -3.85
C THR A 8 11.10 -1.20 -4.49
N ILE A 9 11.54 -2.38 -4.10
CA ILE A 9 10.85 -3.62 -4.44
C ILE A 9 9.61 -3.65 -3.55
N SER A 10 8.52 -3.13 -4.07
CA SER A 10 7.24 -3.13 -3.38
C SER A 10 6.57 -4.49 -3.52
N GLY A 11 5.75 -4.83 -2.59
CA GLY A 11 4.74 -5.88 -2.70
C GLY A 11 4.91 -7.07 -1.78
N THR A 12 6.10 -7.62 -1.59
CA THR A 12 6.29 -8.81 -0.74
C THR A 12 7.06 -8.53 0.55
N TRP A 13 7.61 -7.34 0.70
CA TRP A 13 8.54 -6.98 1.77
C TRP A 13 7.95 -6.16 2.90
N ARG A 14 6.65 -5.92 2.91
CA ARG A 14 5.95 -5.25 4.01
C ARG A 14 6.18 -5.90 5.36
N TRP A 15 6.36 -7.21 5.37
CA TRP A 15 6.64 -7.98 6.59
C TRP A 15 7.92 -7.57 7.29
N THR A 16 8.86 -7.00 6.59
CA THR A 16 10.11 -6.58 7.19
C THR A 16 10.04 -5.19 7.81
N GLY A 17 9.11 -4.34 7.35
CA GLY A 17 9.03 -2.96 7.78
C GLY A 17 10.31 -2.15 7.53
N CYS A 18 11.19 -2.63 6.62
CA CYS A 18 12.48 -2.02 6.36
C CYS A 18 12.51 -1.32 5.01
N PRO A 19 12.65 0.00 4.96
CA PRO A 19 12.88 0.74 3.71
C PRO A 19 14.27 0.49 3.14
N HIS A 20 15.19 0.06 3.97
CA HIS A 20 16.55 -0.29 3.61
C HIS A 20 16.80 -1.75 3.90
N ILE A 21 17.09 -2.50 2.86
CA ILE A 21 17.62 -3.85 2.96
C ILE A 21 19.09 -3.84 2.53
N ARG A 22 19.87 -4.68 3.16
CA ARG A 22 21.28 -4.87 2.82
C ARG A 22 21.53 -6.34 2.46
N PHE A 23 22.35 -6.57 1.46
CA PHE A 23 22.85 -7.90 1.15
C PHE A 23 24.22 -8.08 1.78
N GLU A 24 24.36 -9.12 2.56
CA GLU A 24 25.62 -9.46 3.21
C GLU A 24 26.21 -10.75 2.63
N ALA A 25 27.53 -10.81 2.57
CA ALA A 25 28.25 -12.03 2.22
C ALA A 25 28.10 -13.07 3.34
N THR A 26 27.96 -14.31 2.95
CA THR A 26 27.90 -15.45 3.87
C THR A 26 28.94 -16.49 3.48
N ALA A 27 29.13 -17.51 4.31
CA ALA A 27 29.98 -18.67 3.98
C ALA A 27 29.51 -19.41 2.71
N LEU A 28 28.24 -19.21 2.30
CA LEU A 28 27.66 -19.82 1.10
C LEU A 28 27.87 -19.00 -0.17
N GLY A 29 28.44 -17.80 -0.06
CA GLY A 29 28.70 -16.90 -1.17
C GLY A 29 28.31 -15.46 -0.87
N ALA A 30 28.79 -14.52 -1.69
CA ALA A 30 28.48 -13.11 -1.58
C ALA A 30 26.99 -12.85 -1.88
N ASP A 31 26.45 -11.81 -1.24
CA ASP A 31 25.08 -11.30 -1.47
C ASP A 31 23.96 -12.33 -1.29
N ARG A 32 24.15 -13.31 -0.42
CA ARG A 32 23.18 -14.39 -0.16
C ARG A 32 22.24 -14.12 1.01
N LEU A 33 22.60 -13.23 1.91
CA LEU A 33 21.79 -12.87 3.07
C LEU A 33 21.16 -11.50 2.86
N VAL A 34 19.83 -11.44 2.92
CA VAL A 34 19.08 -10.18 2.99
C VAL A 34 18.91 -9.82 4.46
N VAL A 35 19.48 -8.69 4.85
CA VAL A 35 19.48 -8.21 6.23
C VAL A 35 18.50 -7.06 6.40
N CYS A 36 17.69 -7.13 7.45
CA CYS A 36 16.85 -6.05 7.90
C CYS A 36 16.73 -6.08 9.43
N TYR A 37 17.38 -5.15 10.07
CA TYR A 37 17.14 -4.85 11.48
C TYR A 37 16.02 -3.81 11.54
N LYS A 38 14.91 -4.12 12.16
CA LYS A 38 13.81 -3.15 12.32
C LYS A 38 14.20 -2.00 13.24
N ASP A 39 15.03 -2.30 14.22
CA ASP A 39 15.67 -1.32 15.09
C ASP A 39 17.07 -1.03 14.55
N SER A 40 17.30 0.19 14.10
CA SER A 40 18.61 0.61 13.57
C SER A 40 19.74 0.51 14.59
N SER A 41 19.46 0.63 15.90
CA SER A 41 20.47 0.50 16.94
C SER A 41 21.06 -0.91 17.02
N ALA A 42 20.30 -1.92 16.61
CA ALA A 42 20.75 -3.30 16.53
C ALA A 42 21.59 -3.58 15.27
N ASP A 43 21.57 -2.69 14.27
CA ASP A 43 22.36 -2.87 13.04
C ASP A 43 23.80 -2.43 13.26
N PRO A 44 24.79 -3.33 13.13
CA PRO A 44 26.22 -2.99 13.30
C PRO A 44 26.67 -1.81 12.44
N VAL A 45 26.09 -1.64 11.24
CA VAL A 45 26.43 -0.55 10.33
C VAL A 45 26.00 0.82 10.87
N ALA A 46 25.00 0.88 11.74
CA ALA A 46 24.55 2.14 12.34
C ALA A 46 25.65 2.87 13.11
N ARG A 47 26.65 2.13 13.64
CA ARG A 47 27.76 2.72 14.39
C ARG A 47 28.75 3.50 13.51
N THR A 48 28.89 3.10 12.25
CA THR A 48 29.86 3.67 11.31
C THR A 48 29.20 4.50 10.23
N ASN A 49 28.02 4.12 9.80
CA ASN A 49 27.24 4.82 8.79
C ASN A 49 25.73 4.72 9.08
N PRO A 50 25.18 5.55 9.95
CA PRO A 50 23.76 5.53 10.29
C PRO A 50 22.84 5.67 9.07
N ALA A 51 23.29 6.34 8.01
CA ALA A 51 22.51 6.53 6.79
C ALA A 51 22.33 5.24 5.97
N GLU A 52 23.13 4.22 6.21
CA GLU A 52 23.06 2.90 5.56
C GLU A 52 22.51 1.82 6.49
N SER A 53 22.17 2.15 7.73
CA SER A 53 21.52 1.19 8.63
C SER A 53 20.16 0.76 8.08
N THR A 54 19.83 -0.49 8.33
CA THR A 54 18.46 -1.00 8.10
C THR A 54 17.56 -0.59 9.26
N GLN A 55 16.30 -0.31 9.00
CA GLN A 55 15.38 0.19 10.03
C GLN A 55 13.93 0.03 9.62
N ASP A 56 13.01 0.23 10.56
CA ASP A 56 11.59 0.42 10.28
C ASP A 56 11.36 1.68 9.43
N TRP A 57 10.29 1.69 8.65
CA TRP A 57 9.96 2.76 7.71
C TRP A 57 9.90 4.15 8.33
N ARG A 58 9.41 4.27 9.56
CA ARG A 58 9.08 5.53 10.21
C ARG A 58 10.03 5.93 11.32
N LEU A 59 10.99 5.06 11.66
CA LEU A 59 11.91 5.30 12.76
C LEU A 59 13.17 6.05 12.32
N PRO A 60 13.83 6.79 13.26
CA PRO A 60 15.14 7.38 13.04
C PRO A 60 16.20 6.27 12.81
N PRO A 61 17.35 6.59 12.23
CA PRO A 61 17.85 7.94 11.94
C PRO A 61 17.36 8.55 10.61
N LYS A 62 16.70 7.77 9.77
CA LYS A 62 16.30 8.21 8.43
C LYS A 62 14.88 7.73 8.08
N PRO A 63 13.85 8.29 8.70
CA PRO A 63 12.48 7.89 8.45
C PRO A 63 12.10 8.11 6.98
N ARG A 64 11.46 7.11 6.40
CA ARG A 64 10.89 7.11 5.05
C ARG A 64 9.54 6.42 5.11
N PRO A 65 8.50 7.07 5.60
CA PRO A 65 7.21 6.46 5.79
C PRO A 65 6.64 5.94 4.47
N GLU A 66 5.91 4.87 4.52
CA GLU A 66 5.28 4.21 3.37
C GLU A 66 4.40 5.19 2.59
N SER A 67 3.78 6.14 3.30
CA SER A 67 2.92 7.16 2.70
C SER A 67 3.62 8.06 1.68
N ASP A 68 4.95 8.23 1.78
CA ASP A 68 5.74 8.93 0.74
C ASP A 68 5.72 8.20 -0.60
N ILE A 69 5.50 6.88 -0.58
CA ILE A 69 5.60 6.02 -1.77
C ILE A 69 4.23 5.58 -2.27
N ILE A 70 3.33 5.20 -1.35
CA ILE A 70 2.03 4.64 -1.72
C ILE A 70 0.85 5.53 -1.34
N GLY A 71 1.09 6.68 -0.70
CA GLY A 71 0.08 7.66 -0.29
C GLY A 71 -0.68 7.31 1.00
N ILE A 72 -0.58 6.08 1.45
CA ILE A 72 -1.13 5.54 2.70
C ILE A 72 -0.04 4.75 3.40
N GLN A 73 -0.23 4.42 4.65
CA GLN A 73 0.72 3.63 5.44
C GLN A 73 0.03 2.56 6.26
N TYR A 74 0.80 1.55 6.69
CA TYR A 74 0.32 0.54 7.62
C TYR A 74 -0.29 1.19 8.87
N MET A 75 -1.48 0.72 9.21
CA MET A 75 -2.23 1.20 10.36
C MET A 75 -2.38 0.13 11.42
N CYS A 76 -2.84 -1.08 11.08
CA CYS A 76 -3.09 -2.09 12.09
C CYS A 76 -3.07 -3.55 11.58
N PHE A 77 -2.88 -4.46 12.55
CA PHE A 77 -3.03 -5.90 12.48
C PHE A 77 -3.47 -6.43 13.85
N PRO A 78 -4.40 -7.37 13.95
CA PRO A 78 -5.23 -7.90 12.87
C PRO A 78 -6.31 -6.89 12.44
N ALA A 79 -6.57 -6.84 11.14
CA ALA A 79 -7.62 -6.03 10.54
C ALA A 79 -8.65 -6.91 9.84
N GLU A 80 -9.92 -6.55 9.96
CA GLU A 80 -11.03 -7.29 9.35
C GLU A 80 -12.13 -6.34 8.91
N GLY A 81 -12.55 -6.45 7.63
CA GLY A 81 -13.67 -5.64 7.13
C GLY A 81 -14.01 -5.84 5.67
N ALA A 82 -15.01 -5.09 5.23
CA ALA A 82 -15.40 -5.02 3.84
C ALA A 82 -14.66 -3.87 3.15
N PHE A 83 -14.19 -4.08 1.92
CA PHE A 83 -13.76 -2.95 1.07
C PHE A 83 -15.00 -2.13 0.73
N THR A 84 -14.96 -0.84 1.03
CA THR A 84 -16.10 0.07 0.80
C THR A 84 -15.70 1.13 -0.23
N VAL A 85 -16.45 1.19 -1.32
CA VAL A 85 -16.24 2.16 -2.39
C VAL A 85 -16.59 3.56 -1.89
N TYR A 86 -15.61 4.49 -1.99
CA TYR A 86 -15.82 5.90 -1.64
C TYR A 86 -16.06 6.77 -2.87
N ARG A 87 -15.25 6.59 -3.93
CA ARG A 87 -15.34 7.33 -5.20
C ARG A 87 -15.77 6.39 -6.33
N PRO A 88 -17.09 6.24 -6.57
CA PRO A 88 -17.57 5.30 -7.59
C PRO A 88 -17.23 5.74 -9.03
N ASP A 89 -16.98 7.03 -9.23
CA ASP A 89 -16.54 7.64 -10.50
C ASP A 89 -15.04 7.48 -10.78
N PHE A 90 -14.30 6.83 -9.89
CA PHE A 90 -12.89 6.53 -10.11
C PHE A 90 -12.70 5.69 -11.36
N TRP A 91 -11.76 6.07 -12.20
CA TRP A 91 -11.61 5.50 -13.53
C TRP A 91 -11.44 3.98 -13.56
N LEU A 92 -10.76 3.38 -12.56
CA LEU A 92 -10.61 1.92 -12.45
C LEU A 92 -11.94 1.21 -12.14
N PHE A 93 -12.92 1.89 -11.59
CA PHE A 93 -14.21 1.32 -11.21
C PHE A 93 -15.25 1.39 -12.33
N ARG A 94 -14.91 2.00 -13.46
CA ARG A 94 -15.81 2.09 -14.61
C ARG A 94 -16.20 0.69 -15.12
N GLY A 95 -17.49 0.51 -15.38
CA GLY A 95 -18.04 -0.77 -15.86
C GLY A 95 -18.13 -1.86 -14.79
N THR A 96 -17.86 -1.58 -13.52
CA THR A 96 -18.07 -2.52 -12.41
C THR A 96 -19.47 -2.42 -11.79
N GLY A 97 -20.23 -1.38 -12.10
CA GLY A 97 -21.58 -1.17 -11.55
C GLY A 97 -21.61 -0.68 -10.10
N VAL A 98 -20.47 -0.38 -9.50
CA VAL A 98 -20.41 0.08 -8.10
C VAL A 98 -20.97 1.48 -7.91
N ARG A 99 -21.47 1.74 -6.70
CA ARG A 99 -21.95 3.04 -6.22
C ARG A 99 -21.17 3.42 -4.95
N ALA A 100 -21.28 4.68 -4.54
CA ALA A 100 -20.74 5.07 -3.24
C ALA A 100 -21.36 4.21 -2.14
N GLY A 101 -20.51 3.71 -1.23
CA GLY A 101 -20.94 2.80 -0.18
C GLY A 101 -21.10 1.34 -0.59
N THR A 102 -20.89 0.95 -1.86
CA THR A 102 -20.85 -0.47 -2.24
C THR A 102 -19.77 -1.18 -1.42
N ARG A 103 -20.13 -2.33 -0.83
CA ARG A 103 -19.25 -3.08 0.09
C ARG A 103 -18.96 -4.47 -0.47
N PHE A 104 -17.71 -4.87 -0.37
CA PHE A 104 -17.24 -6.22 -0.70
C PHE A 104 -16.74 -6.89 0.59
N PRO A 105 -17.50 -7.86 1.14
CA PRO A 105 -17.17 -8.51 2.41
C PRO A 105 -15.80 -9.17 2.40
N GLY A 106 -15.13 -9.19 3.56
CA GLY A 106 -13.88 -9.91 3.77
C GLY A 106 -12.67 -9.37 3.01
N MET A 107 -12.82 -8.28 2.28
CA MET A 107 -11.79 -7.77 1.37
C MET A 107 -10.68 -6.95 2.06
N VAL A 108 -10.90 -6.49 3.29
CA VAL A 108 -9.86 -5.80 4.05
C VAL A 108 -9.32 -6.71 5.15
N GLY A 109 -7.99 -6.89 5.16
CA GLY A 109 -7.24 -7.68 6.13
C GLY A 109 -6.10 -8.48 5.49
N PRO A 110 -5.33 -9.27 6.27
CA PRO A 110 -5.22 -9.21 7.72
C PRO A 110 -4.54 -7.93 8.22
N GLU A 111 -3.89 -7.18 7.32
CA GLU A 111 -3.35 -5.85 7.56
C GLU A 111 -4.18 -4.80 6.82
N ALA A 112 -4.22 -3.61 7.37
CA ALA A 112 -4.89 -2.48 6.78
C ALA A 112 -4.02 -1.23 6.79
N ASP A 113 -4.13 -0.45 5.71
CA ASP A 113 -3.47 0.84 5.58
C ASP A 113 -4.47 1.98 5.66
N ALA A 114 -3.99 3.14 6.07
CA ALA A 114 -4.76 4.37 6.08
C ALA A 114 -3.90 5.59 5.74
N ILE A 115 -4.55 6.73 5.51
CA ILE A 115 -3.87 8.03 5.51
C ILE A 115 -3.18 8.19 6.87
N ALA A 116 -1.94 8.68 6.86
CA ALA A 116 -1.20 9.04 8.06
C ALA A 116 -1.68 10.40 8.57
N PRO A 117 -2.32 10.49 9.76
CA PRO A 117 -2.63 11.79 10.35
C PRO A 117 -1.35 12.58 10.59
N GLY A 118 -1.25 13.79 10.02
CA GLY A 118 -0.06 14.62 10.15
C GLY A 118 1.21 14.10 9.46
N GLY A 119 1.14 12.95 8.81
CA GLY A 119 2.24 12.38 8.03
C GLY A 119 2.32 12.94 6.61
N PRO A 120 3.44 12.71 5.92
CA PRO A 120 3.59 13.12 4.55
C PRO A 120 2.63 12.34 3.65
N THR A 121 1.89 13.07 2.82
CA THR A 121 1.01 12.50 1.80
C THR A 121 1.25 13.20 0.47
N PRO A 122 1.21 12.49 -0.67
CA PRO A 122 1.29 13.14 -1.97
C PRO A 122 0.20 14.22 -2.11
N PRO A 123 0.54 15.42 -2.61
CA PRO A 123 -0.44 16.51 -2.73
C PRO A 123 -1.59 16.21 -3.69
N THR A 124 -1.38 15.21 -4.55
CA THR A 124 -2.37 14.74 -5.53
C THR A 124 -3.11 13.48 -5.07
N LEU A 125 -3.10 13.18 -3.76
CA LEU A 125 -3.70 11.96 -3.22
C LEU A 125 -5.23 11.98 -3.34
N GLU A 126 -5.75 10.96 -3.99
CA GLU A 126 -7.17 10.65 -4.14
C GLU A 126 -7.50 9.38 -3.35
N ILE A 127 -8.42 9.46 -2.40
CA ILE A 127 -8.96 8.30 -1.68
C ILE A 127 -10.15 7.76 -2.47
N VAL A 128 -10.07 6.51 -2.85
CA VAL A 128 -11.06 5.83 -3.70
C VAL A 128 -11.85 4.76 -2.95
N GLY A 129 -11.28 4.21 -1.87
CA GLY A 129 -11.93 3.33 -0.92
C GLY A 129 -11.80 3.87 0.50
N ARG A 130 -12.90 3.81 1.27
CA ARG A 130 -12.95 4.20 2.69
C ARG A 130 -13.76 3.17 3.45
N SER A 131 -13.07 2.30 4.15
CA SER A 131 -13.60 1.06 4.70
C SER A 131 -13.58 1.08 6.22
N PRO A 132 -14.74 1.20 6.89
CA PRO A 132 -14.82 0.91 8.32
C PRO A 132 -14.43 -0.56 8.58
N ILE A 133 -13.54 -0.78 9.52
CA ILE A 133 -12.99 -2.09 9.86
C ILE A 133 -12.89 -2.29 11.37
N SER A 134 -12.77 -3.53 11.80
CA SER A 134 -12.19 -3.84 13.11
C SER A 134 -10.66 -3.80 13.01
N CYS A 135 -10.01 -3.31 14.06
CA CYS A 135 -8.57 -3.16 14.17
C CYS A 135 -8.17 -3.58 15.58
N GLY A 136 -7.68 -4.81 15.74
CA GLY A 136 -7.50 -5.39 17.06
C GLY A 136 -8.82 -5.45 17.84
N THR A 137 -8.89 -4.76 18.96
CA THR A 137 -10.09 -4.66 19.83
C THR A 137 -10.95 -3.42 19.55
N GLY A 138 -10.54 -2.55 18.62
CA GLY A 138 -11.22 -1.28 18.30
C GLY A 138 -11.74 -1.20 16.88
N GLY A 139 -12.34 -0.04 16.57
CA GLY A 139 -12.73 0.34 15.22
C GLY A 139 -11.69 1.25 14.57
N ALA A 140 -11.58 1.16 13.24
CA ALA A 140 -10.72 2.03 12.45
C ALA A 140 -11.29 2.23 11.05
N VAL A 141 -10.61 3.04 10.22
CA VAL A 141 -10.98 3.25 8.83
C VAL A 141 -9.77 3.00 7.94
N ALA A 142 -9.84 1.95 7.13
CA ALA A 142 -8.85 1.66 6.10
C ALA A 142 -9.13 2.45 4.83
N HIS A 143 -8.07 2.76 4.07
CA HIS A 143 -8.16 3.51 2.82
C HIS A 143 -7.52 2.77 1.65
N ALA A 144 -8.12 2.90 0.47
CA ALA A 144 -7.46 2.65 -0.80
C ALA A 144 -7.22 3.99 -1.50
N SER A 145 -6.06 4.14 -2.13
CA SER A 145 -5.63 5.43 -2.65
C SER A 145 -5.09 5.36 -4.07
N TYR A 146 -5.13 6.51 -4.73
CA TYR A 146 -4.50 6.73 -6.02
C TYR A 146 -3.85 8.11 -6.03
N TYR A 147 -2.68 8.24 -6.64
CA TYR A 147 -2.12 9.56 -6.92
C TYR A 147 -1.28 9.54 -8.19
N THR A 148 -1.07 10.71 -8.75
CA THR A 148 -0.24 10.89 -9.94
C THR A 148 0.87 11.90 -9.67
N THR A 149 2.01 11.70 -10.31
CA THR A 149 3.19 12.56 -10.21
C THR A 149 3.28 13.52 -11.40
N ARG A 150 4.12 14.54 -11.27
CA ARG A 150 4.41 15.46 -12.37
C ARG A 150 5.02 14.77 -13.60
N SER A 151 5.74 13.67 -13.41
CA SER A 151 6.30 12.87 -14.51
C SER A 151 5.25 12.06 -15.26
N GLY A 152 4.01 12.03 -14.77
CA GLY A 152 2.92 11.24 -15.32
C GLY A 152 2.83 9.81 -14.74
N ALA A 153 3.68 9.42 -13.80
CA ALA A 153 3.50 8.15 -13.12
C ALA A 153 2.22 8.17 -12.27
N GLY A 154 1.58 7.00 -12.12
CA GLY A 154 0.45 6.81 -11.22
C GLY A 154 0.73 5.68 -10.24
N VAL A 155 0.25 5.83 -9.03
CA VAL A 155 0.36 4.85 -7.95
C VAL A 155 -1.02 4.53 -7.41
N PHE A 156 -1.40 3.27 -7.45
CA PHE A 156 -2.62 2.76 -6.85
C PHE A 156 -2.29 1.82 -5.70
N ALA A 157 -2.78 2.13 -4.51
CA ALA A 157 -2.61 1.32 -3.32
C ALA A 157 -3.97 0.84 -2.81
N THR A 158 -4.10 -0.47 -2.65
CA THR A 158 -5.36 -1.11 -2.25
C THR A 158 -5.63 -1.04 -0.75
N GLY A 159 -4.59 -0.78 0.05
CA GLY A 159 -4.65 -0.70 1.51
C GLY A 159 -4.97 -2.01 2.22
N THR A 160 -4.87 -3.15 1.51
CA THR A 160 -5.16 -4.47 2.07
C THR A 160 -4.37 -5.57 1.37
N MET A 161 -3.95 -6.58 2.11
CA MET A 161 -3.31 -7.77 1.56
C MET A 161 -4.30 -8.70 0.84
N ARG A 162 -5.57 -8.69 1.23
CA ARG A 162 -6.58 -9.59 0.68
C ARG A 162 -6.98 -9.28 -0.76
N TRP A 163 -6.58 -8.13 -1.29
CA TRP A 163 -6.77 -7.83 -2.71
C TRP A 163 -6.17 -8.91 -3.62
N VAL A 164 -4.90 -9.26 -3.38
CA VAL A 164 -4.21 -10.32 -4.15
C VAL A 164 -4.84 -11.68 -3.89
N CYS A 165 -5.21 -11.96 -2.64
CA CYS A 165 -5.89 -13.21 -2.28
C CYS A 165 -7.21 -13.38 -3.06
N ALA A 166 -8.02 -12.34 -3.17
CA ALA A 166 -9.29 -12.37 -3.88
C ALA A 166 -9.14 -12.75 -5.37
N MET A 167 -8.02 -12.40 -6.00
CA MET A 167 -7.72 -12.80 -7.38
C MET A 167 -7.46 -14.31 -7.53
N ARG A 168 -7.13 -15.02 -6.45
CA ARG A 168 -6.88 -16.47 -6.46
C ARG A 168 -8.16 -17.32 -6.40
N GLY A 169 -9.33 -16.71 -6.54
CA GLY A 169 -10.60 -17.40 -6.53
C GLY A 169 -11.06 -17.82 -5.13
N ARG A 170 -11.75 -18.97 -5.05
CA ARG A 170 -12.38 -19.47 -3.82
C ARG A 170 -11.38 -19.76 -2.67
N ALA A 171 -10.11 -19.92 -2.99
CA ALA A 171 -9.07 -20.22 -2.01
C ALA A 171 -8.76 -19.05 -1.04
N CYS A 172 -9.30 -17.85 -1.28
CA CYS A 172 -9.08 -16.72 -0.37
C CYS A 172 -9.74 -16.91 1.00
N GLY A 173 -10.94 -17.46 1.05
CA GLY A 173 -11.72 -17.55 2.30
C GLY A 173 -12.14 -16.16 2.80
N HIS A 174 -12.16 -15.98 4.11
CA HIS A 174 -12.43 -14.71 4.82
C HIS A 174 -13.75 -14.02 4.47
N GLY A 175 -14.73 -14.75 3.91
CA GLY A 175 -16.02 -14.18 3.49
C GLY A 175 -15.95 -13.38 2.16
N VAL A 176 -14.84 -13.46 1.43
CA VAL A 176 -14.74 -12.85 0.08
C VAL A 176 -15.68 -13.58 -0.87
N ASP A 177 -16.70 -12.88 -1.32
CA ASP A 177 -17.72 -13.38 -2.22
C ASP A 177 -17.32 -13.30 -3.70
N GLU A 178 -18.20 -13.78 -4.59
CA GLU A 178 -17.96 -13.74 -6.01
C GLU A 178 -17.97 -12.30 -6.58
N ALA A 179 -18.83 -11.43 -6.03
CA ALA A 179 -18.87 -10.04 -6.44
C ALA A 179 -17.57 -9.32 -6.13
N GLY A 180 -17.01 -9.55 -4.95
CA GLY A 180 -15.69 -9.01 -4.55
C GLY A 180 -14.57 -9.51 -5.46
N ARG A 181 -14.57 -10.80 -5.80
CA ARG A 181 -13.59 -11.37 -6.73
C ARG A 181 -13.70 -10.79 -8.13
N ALA A 182 -14.92 -10.68 -8.65
CA ALA A 182 -15.17 -10.09 -9.96
C ALA A 182 -14.73 -8.62 -10.02
N PHE A 183 -15.04 -7.85 -8.97
CA PHE A 183 -14.61 -6.47 -8.83
C PHE A 183 -13.08 -6.34 -8.86
N VAL A 184 -12.39 -7.07 -8.00
CA VAL A 184 -10.91 -7.03 -7.91
C VAL A 184 -10.26 -7.43 -9.23
N THR A 185 -10.74 -8.50 -9.85
CA THR A 185 -10.20 -8.99 -11.14
C THR A 185 -10.36 -7.92 -12.21
N ARG A 186 -11.55 -7.33 -12.32
CA ARG A 186 -11.82 -6.29 -13.31
C ARG A 186 -10.96 -5.05 -13.09
N VAL A 187 -10.87 -4.57 -11.86
CA VAL A 187 -10.05 -3.39 -11.50
C VAL A 187 -8.59 -3.65 -11.80
N THR A 188 -8.08 -4.82 -11.43
CA THR A 188 -6.66 -5.16 -11.64
C THR A 188 -6.34 -5.33 -13.13
N ASP A 189 -7.18 -6.00 -13.91
CA ASP A 189 -7.00 -6.11 -15.36
C ASP A 189 -6.98 -4.74 -16.03
N THR A 190 -7.92 -3.87 -15.66
CA THR A 190 -7.98 -2.49 -16.17
C THR A 190 -6.71 -1.70 -15.84
N LEU A 191 -6.22 -1.82 -14.57
CA LEU A 191 -5.00 -1.16 -14.14
C LEU A 191 -3.78 -1.64 -14.92
N VAL A 192 -3.60 -2.96 -15.03
CA VAL A 192 -2.43 -3.54 -15.71
C VAL A 192 -2.41 -3.16 -17.20
N ARG A 193 -3.56 -3.18 -17.88
CA ARG A 193 -3.67 -2.74 -19.28
C ARG A 193 -3.33 -1.26 -19.43
N ALA A 194 -3.81 -0.41 -18.54
CA ALA A 194 -3.52 1.01 -18.57
C ALA A 194 -2.03 1.28 -18.31
N MET A 195 -1.40 0.56 -17.37
CA MET A 195 0.04 0.64 -17.12
C MET A 195 0.87 0.21 -18.32
N ALA A 196 0.44 -0.84 -19.03
CA ALA A 196 1.10 -1.30 -20.26
C ALA A 196 0.97 -0.30 -21.42
N ALA A 197 -0.11 0.47 -21.45
CA ALA A 197 -0.34 1.49 -22.48
C ALA A 197 0.48 2.78 -22.26
N GLY A 198 1.01 3.00 -21.04
CA GLY A 198 1.86 4.15 -20.76
C GLY A 198 1.67 4.75 -19.36
N PRO A 199 2.23 5.94 -19.12
CA PRO A 199 2.14 6.59 -17.81
C PRO A 199 0.69 6.94 -17.44
N LEU A 200 0.20 6.38 -16.34
CA LEU A 200 -1.20 6.50 -15.90
C LEU A 200 -1.67 7.94 -15.76
N GLY A 201 -0.81 8.82 -15.22
CA GLY A 201 -1.18 10.21 -14.94
C GLY A 201 -1.44 11.05 -16.19
N ARG A 202 -1.03 10.60 -17.40
CA ARG A 202 -1.35 11.28 -18.65
C ARG A 202 -2.80 11.05 -19.08
N GLY A 203 -3.29 9.84 -18.92
CA GLY A 203 -4.66 9.48 -19.29
C GLY A 203 -5.65 9.57 -18.13
N HIS A 204 -5.16 9.43 -16.92
CA HIS A 204 -5.97 9.29 -15.70
C HIS A 204 -5.37 10.10 -14.54
N PRO A 205 -5.33 11.44 -14.64
CA PRO A 205 -4.85 12.27 -13.55
C PRO A 205 -5.72 12.06 -12.30
N SER A 206 -5.08 12.00 -11.13
CA SER A 206 -5.80 11.88 -9.85
C SER A 206 -6.58 13.16 -9.52
N ARG A 207 -7.66 13.01 -8.78
CA ARG A 207 -8.51 14.11 -8.29
C ARG A 207 -8.42 14.17 -6.76
N PRO A 208 -7.53 15.02 -6.23
CA PRO A 208 -7.22 15.04 -4.80
C PRO A 208 -8.47 15.29 -3.95
N ASN A 209 -8.62 14.50 -2.88
CA ASN A 209 -9.70 14.64 -1.90
C ASN A 209 -9.25 14.32 -0.46
N SER A 210 -7.97 14.08 -0.25
CA SER A 210 -7.45 13.68 1.06
C SER A 210 -7.64 14.75 2.14
N LYS A 211 -7.66 16.02 1.76
CA LYS A 211 -7.91 17.13 2.70
C LYS A 211 -9.32 17.10 3.28
N GLU A 212 -10.29 16.62 2.53
CA GLU A 212 -11.70 16.51 2.98
C GLU A 212 -11.86 15.41 4.04
N LEU A 213 -10.95 14.43 4.05
CA LEU A 213 -10.98 13.26 4.94
C LEU A 213 -10.09 13.42 6.18
N ALA A 214 -9.16 14.36 6.16
CA ALA A 214 -8.25 14.64 7.27
C ALA A 214 -8.93 15.40 8.43
N ILE A 215 -10.20 15.72 8.35
CA ILE A 215 -10.93 16.60 9.27
C ILE A 215 -11.74 15.81 10.32
N ALA A 216 -11.71 14.49 10.31
CA ALA A 216 -12.35 13.72 11.37
C ALA A 216 -11.27 13.07 12.27
N PRO A 217 -11.18 13.49 13.54
CA PRO A 217 -10.39 12.75 14.52
C PRO A 217 -10.92 11.33 14.73
#